data_ea8df3b61ef7a85c6b4dd2ca7720350f
#
_entry.id   ea8df3b61ef7a85c6b4dd2ca7720350f
#
_cell.length_a   1.000
_cell.length_b   1.000
_cell.length_c   1.000
_cell.angle_alpha   90.00
_cell.angle_beta   90.00
_cell.angle_gamma   90.00
#
_symmetry.space_group_name_H-M   'P 1'
#
loop_
_entity.id
_entity.type
_entity.pdbx_description
1 polymer ?
#
loop_
_entity_poly.entity_id
_entity_poly.type
_entity_poly.pdbx_seq_one_letter_code
_entity_poly.pdbx_strand_id
1 'polypeptide(L)'
;MESFLDLASTRRSIRKYKETDIPEKDIEYFINAAVNAPSGCNSQCWKFIAIKDRNIINKIETIVIKKAENILKIKGDEISQDYLSSKRKMISFFAKAPVIIAVFMTKAEFYDPVFISALKENGYDDDGIMKLYANYDLLSVGAAVQNMLLAIHEKGYGACWMNDPAIAGHEINKILGVSLEHRFVSLIPIGIPAYMPRNKKMKDIKEVFSII
;
A
#
# COMPACT_ATOMS: atom_id res chain seq x y z
N MET A 1 24.06 -15.64 2.55
CA MET A 1 22.70 -15.15 2.16
C MET A 1 21.79 -15.44 3.32
N GLU A 2 21.12 -14.42 3.89
CA GLU A 2 20.10 -14.66 4.91
C GLU A 2 19.02 -15.58 4.33
N SER A 3 18.45 -16.45 5.17
CA SER A 3 17.34 -17.29 4.74
C SER A 3 16.10 -16.44 4.46
N PHE A 4 15.17 -16.94 3.66
CA PHE A 4 13.88 -16.25 3.45
C PHE A 4 13.13 -15.99 4.78
N LEU A 5 13.22 -16.93 5.73
CA LEU A 5 12.59 -16.76 7.04
C LEU A 5 13.25 -15.65 7.85
N ASP A 6 14.57 -15.50 7.78
CA ASP A 6 15.29 -14.40 8.44
C ASP A 6 14.84 -13.06 7.87
N LEU A 7 14.83 -12.93 6.53
CA LEU A 7 14.37 -11.72 5.85
C LEU A 7 12.92 -11.37 6.22
N ALA A 8 12.02 -12.33 6.23
CA ALA A 8 10.61 -12.13 6.55
C ALA A 8 10.40 -11.76 8.02
N SER A 9 11.17 -12.36 8.95
CA SER A 9 11.05 -12.15 10.39
C SER A 9 11.64 -10.82 10.85
N THR A 10 12.75 -10.38 10.23
CA THR A 10 13.47 -9.16 10.58
C THR A 10 12.86 -7.90 9.97
N ARG A 11 12.11 -8.02 8.84
CA ARG A 11 11.44 -6.88 8.22
C ARG A 11 10.50 -6.17 9.19
N ARG A 12 10.59 -4.83 9.24
CA ARG A 12 9.79 -3.95 10.11
C ARG A 12 9.18 -2.79 9.32
N SER A 13 8.04 -2.29 9.81
CA SER A 13 7.45 -1.05 9.31
C SER A 13 8.21 0.15 9.87
N ILE A 14 8.94 0.84 9.00
CA ILE A 14 9.74 2.02 9.33
C ILE A 14 8.90 3.27 9.03
N ARG A 15 8.91 4.24 9.97
CA ARG A 15 8.10 5.48 9.89
C ARG A 15 8.91 6.75 10.12
N LYS A 16 10.24 6.63 10.29
CA LYS A 16 11.18 7.76 10.35
C LYS A 16 12.38 7.42 9.50
N TYR A 17 12.75 8.33 8.65
CA TYR A 17 13.77 8.16 7.63
C TYR A 17 14.87 9.20 7.78
N LYS A 18 16.08 8.87 7.33
CA LYS A 18 17.15 9.83 7.12
C LYS A 18 16.91 10.57 5.81
N GLU A 19 17.38 11.80 5.72
CA GLU A 19 17.32 12.62 4.50
C GLU A 19 18.42 12.18 3.52
N THR A 20 18.33 10.95 3.02
CA THR A 20 19.29 10.40 2.07
C THR A 20 18.52 9.95 0.84
N ASP A 21 18.96 10.39 -0.33
CA ASP A 21 18.32 9.98 -1.60
C ASP A 21 18.46 8.46 -1.84
N ILE A 22 17.54 7.93 -2.61
CA ILE A 22 17.54 6.53 -3.06
C ILE A 22 17.85 6.52 -4.56
N PRO A 23 18.91 5.80 -4.99
CA PRO A 23 19.22 5.64 -6.40
C PRO A 23 18.06 5.03 -7.20
N GLU A 24 17.85 5.48 -8.42
CA GLU A 24 16.79 4.97 -9.30
C GLU A 24 16.91 3.47 -9.53
N LYS A 25 18.12 2.95 -9.70
CA LYS A 25 18.39 1.51 -9.83
C LYS A 25 17.85 0.66 -8.67
N ASP A 26 17.84 1.22 -7.44
CA ASP A 26 17.31 0.51 -6.28
C ASP A 26 15.77 0.57 -6.30
N ILE A 27 15.18 1.68 -6.75
CA ILE A 27 13.73 1.80 -6.96
C ILE A 27 13.28 0.80 -8.02
N GLU A 28 13.98 0.71 -9.14
CA GLU A 28 13.73 -0.29 -10.19
C GLU A 28 13.81 -1.72 -9.67
N TYR A 29 14.80 -2.01 -8.82
CA TYR A 29 14.94 -3.31 -8.16
C TYR A 29 13.70 -3.65 -7.32
N PHE A 30 13.16 -2.69 -6.54
CA PHE A 30 11.97 -2.89 -5.73
C PHE A 30 10.73 -3.14 -6.58
N ILE A 31 10.58 -2.40 -7.68
CA ILE A 31 9.47 -2.61 -8.62
C ILE A 31 9.59 -3.96 -9.33
N ASN A 32 10.80 -4.35 -9.75
CA ASN A 32 11.04 -5.66 -10.35
C ASN A 32 10.66 -6.80 -9.39
N ALA A 33 10.97 -6.69 -8.10
CA ALA A 33 10.52 -7.67 -7.11
C ALA A 33 8.98 -7.71 -7.01
N ALA A 34 8.33 -6.55 -7.02
CA ALA A 34 6.88 -6.45 -6.95
C ALA A 34 6.19 -7.14 -8.13
N VAL A 35 6.62 -6.87 -9.36
CA VAL A 35 5.96 -7.42 -10.57
C VAL A 35 6.19 -8.92 -10.78
N ASN A 36 7.12 -9.52 -10.04
CA ASN A 36 7.30 -10.98 -9.98
C ASN A 36 6.33 -11.69 -9.01
N ALA A 37 5.41 -10.96 -8.39
CA ALA A 37 4.37 -11.58 -7.58
C ALA A 37 3.36 -12.35 -8.45
N PRO A 38 2.74 -13.43 -7.92
CA PRO A 38 1.63 -14.06 -8.59
C PRO A 38 0.42 -13.12 -8.64
N SER A 39 -0.40 -13.23 -9.69
CA SER A 39 -1.68 -12.53 -9.79
C SER A 39 -2.75 -13.46 -10.31
N GLY A 40 -3.99 -13.29 -9.85
CA GLY A 40 -5.13 -14.06 -10.33
C GLY A 40 -5.25 -13.90 -11.85
N CYS A 41 -5.40 -15.01 -12.56
CA CYS A 41 -5.44 -15.07 -14.02
C CYS A 41 -4.23 -14.43 -14.72
N ASN A 42 -3.10 -14.29 -14.03
CA ASN A 42 -1.93 -13.53 -14.50
C ASN A 42 -2.29 -12.10 -14.96
N SER A 43 -3.31 -11.52 -14.36
CA SER A 43 -3.86 -10.22 -14.76
C SER A 43 -2.93 -9.04 -14.50
N GLN A 44 -1.93 -9.22 -13.61
CA GLN A 44 -0.94 -8.20 -13.28
C GLN A 44 -1.58 -6.82 -13.04
N CYS A 45 -2.68 -6.83 -12.30
CA CYS A 45 -3.61 -5.71 -12.11
C CYS A 45 -3.06 -4.64 -11.14
N TRP A 46 -1.82 -4.25 -11.32
CA TRP A 46 -1.13 -3.23 -10.54
C TRP A 46 -0.50 -2.15 -11.41
N LYS A 47 -0.38 -0.96 -10.84
CA LYS A 47 0.44 0.13 -11.35
C LYS A 47 1.16 0.79 -10.20
N PHE A 48 2.43 1.09 -10.39
CA PHE A 48 3.29 1.74 -9.42
C PHE A 48 3.80 3.06 -9.96
N ILE A 49 3.85 4.09 -9.11
CA ILE A 49 4.46 5.39 -9.43
C ILE A 49 5.41 5.75 -8.31
N ALA A 50 6.69 5.87 -8.64
CA ALA A 50 7.71 6.39 -7.72
C ALA A 50 7.69 7.92 -7.73
N ILE A 51 7.61 8.52 -6.57
CA ILE A 51 7.49 9.96 -6.37
C ILE A 51 8.70 10.42 -5.54
N LYS A 52 9.57 11.24 -6.15
CA LYS A 52 10.71 11.91 -5.51
C LYS A 52 10.46 13.42 -5.40
N ASP A 53 9.58 13.99 -6.23
CA ASP A 53 9.26 15.41 -6.23
C ASP A 53 8.58 15.82 -4.92
N ARG A 54 9.29 16.66 -4.13
CA ARG A 54 8.81 17.16 -2.83
C ARG A 54 7.52 17.97 -2.94
N ASN A 55 7.30 18.69 -4.06
CA ASN A 55 6.09 19.48 -4.26
C ASN A 55 4.88 18.56 -4.45
N ILE A 56 5.04 17.45 -5.18
CA ILE A 56 3.99 16.44 -5.36
C ILE A 56 3.71 15.75 -4.01
N ILE A 57 4.76 15.35 -3.29
CA ILE A 57 4.61 14.73 -1.96
C ILE A 57 3.85 15.64 -1.00
N ASN A 58 4.20 16.93 -0.95
CA ASN A 58 3.54 17.90 -0.08
C ASN A 58 2.08 18.15 -0.48
N LYS A 59 1.76 18.15 -1.78
CA LYS A 59 0.37 18.23 -2.26
C LYS A 59 -0.45 17.03 -1.78
N ILE A 60 0.12 15.82 -1.87
CA ILE A 60 -0.54 14.58 -1.39
C ILE A 60 -0.73 14.66 0.13
N GLU A 61 0.28 15.07 0.89
CA GLU A 61 0.17 15.25 2.35
C GLU A 61 -0.98 16.20 2.70
N THR A 62 -1.01 17.37 2.08
CA THR A 62 -2.02 18.40 2.33
C THR A 62 -3.43 17.86 2.08
N ILE A 63 -3.65 17.15 0.98
CA ILE A 63 -4.99 16.65 0.64
C ILE A 63 -5.43 15.51 1.56
N VAL A 64 -4.52 14.61 1.95
CA VAL A 64 -4.79 13.53 2.91
C VAL A 64 -5.19 14.09 4.27
N ILE A 65 -4.44 15.08 4.78
CA ILE A 65 -4.76 15.74 6.06
C ILE A 65 -6.11 16.42 5.97
N LYS A 66 -6.35 17.26 4.95
CA LYS A 66 -7.61 17.95 4.74
C LYS A 66 -8.81 17.02 4.67
N LYS A 67 -8.67 15.88 3.97
CA LYS A 67 -9.75 14.89 3.85
C LYS A 67 -10.07 14.24 5.20
N ALA A 68 -9.05 13.86 5.97
CA ALA A 68 -9.23 13.30 7.30
C ALA A 68 -9.90 14.29 8.26
N GLU A 69 -9.48 15.56 8.25
CA GLU A 69 -10.08 16.61 9.05
C GLU A 69 -11.55 16.86 8.69
N ASN A 70 -11.87 16.87 7.40
CA ASN A 70 -13.25 17.02 6.95
C ASN A 70 -14.13 15.85 7.39
N ILE A 71 -13.61 14.60 7.37
CA ILE A 71 -14.34 13.44 7.90
C ILE A 71 -14.57 13.58 9.41
N LEU A 72 -13.57 14.07 10.14
CA LEU A 72 -13.63 14.21 11.59
C LEU A 72 -14.53 15.36 12.06
N LYS A 73 -14.84 16.35 11.21
CA LYS A 73 -15.71 17.48 11.57
C LYS A 73 -17.09 17.06 12.10
N ILE A 74 -17.60 15.91 11.67
CA ILE A 74 -18.90 15.37 12.14
C ILE A 74 -18.91 15.10 13.65
N LYS A 75 -17.74 14.95 14.27
CA LYS A 75 -17.60 14.69 15.70
C LYS A 75 -17.59 15.97 16.56
N GLY A 76 -17.45 17.14 15.93
CA GLY A 76 -17.47 18.43 16.64
C GLY A 76 -16.46 18.45 17.81
N ASP A 77 -16.95 18.89 18.96
CA ASP A 77 -16.15 19.07 20.17
C ASP A 77 -15.82 17.74 20.91
N GLU A 78 -16.30 16.59 20.42
CA GLU A 78 -15.94 15.28 20.98
C GLU A 78 -14.45 14.94 20.77
N ILE A 79 -13.76 15.68 19.87
CA ILE A 79 -12.38 15.41 19.49
C ILE A 79 -11.43 16.47 20.03
N SER A 80 -10.49 16.05 20.86
CA SER A 80 -9.45 16.95 21.38
C SER A 80 -8.43 17.38 20.32
N GLN A 81 -7.81 18.54 20.52
CA GLN A 81 -6.73 19.02 19.66
C GLN A 81 -5.51 18.08 19.67
N ASP A 82 -5.26 17.40 20.78
CA ASP A 82 -4.20 16.39 20.90
C ASP A 82 -4.47 15.17 20.00
N TYR A 83 -5.72 14.72 19.96
CA TYR A 83 -6.11 13.65 19.02
C TYR A 83 -5.90 14.07 17.57
N LEU A 84 -6.35 15.28 17.19
CA LEU A 84 -6.16 15.80 15.82
C LEU A 84 -4.69 15.90 15.45
N SER A 85 -3.86 16.43 16.34
CA SER A 85 -2.40 16.52 16.15
C SER A 85 -1.76 15.14 15.96
N SER A 86 -2.15 14.18 16.81
CA SER A 86 -1.68 12.80 16.73
C SER A 86 -2.11 12.12 15.43
N LYS A 87 -3.39 12.30 15.04
CA LYS A 87 -3.94 11.74 13.79
C LYS A 87 -3.22 12.30 12.57
N ARG A 88 -3.00 13.62 12.50
CA ARG A 88 -2.23 14.26 11.42
C ARG A 88 -0.84 13.60 11.27
N LYS A 89 -0.08 13.49 12.36
CA LYS A 89 1.26 12.87 12.35
C LYS A 89 1.20 11.42 11.87
N MET A 90 0.17 10.67 12.27
CA MET A 90 0.02 9.26 11.94
C MET A 90 -0.27 9.05 10.44
N ILE A 91 -1.09 9.89 9.83
CA ILE A 91 -1.52 9.72 8.43
C ILE A 91 -0.58 10.39 7.43
N SER A 92 0.34 11.26 7.87
CA SER A 92 1.20 12.07 7.00
C SER A 92 2.71 11.80 7.14
N PHE A 93 3.13 10.86 7.99
CA PHE A 93 4.58 10.61 8.18
C PHE A 93 5.29 10.19 6.88
N PHE A 94 4.55 9.70 5.88
CA PHE A 94 5.09 9.37 4.56
C PHE A 94 5.78 10.56 3.90
N ALA A 95 5.28 11.78 4.14
CA ALA A 95 5.84 12.98 3.53
C ALA A 95 7.29 13.27 3.94
N LYS A 96 7.81 12.61 4.98
CA LYS A 96 9.20 12.71 5.42
C LYS A 96 10.15 11.72 4.74
N ALA A 97 9.61 10.79 3.93
CA ALA A 97 10.42 9.85 3.19
C ALA A 97 11.02 10.51 1.93
N PRO A 98 12.26 10.15 1.53
CA PRO A 98 12.86 10.67 0.30
C PRO A 98 12.15 10.17 -0.96
N VAL A 99 11.55 8.97 -0.91
CA VAL A 99 10.80 8.37 -2.02
C VAL A 99 9.51 7.77 -1.49
N ILE A 100 8.44 7.87 -2.28
CA ILE A 100 7.15 7.22 -2.02
C ILE A 100 6.75 6.47 -3.26
N ILE A 101 6.34 5.20 -3.12
CA ILE A 101 5.67 4.47 -4.20
C ILE A 101 4.16 4.58 -3.99
N ALA A 102 3.46 5.20 -4.92
CA ALA A 102 2.00 5.14 -5.01
C ALA A 102 1.58 3.85 -5.71
N VAL A 103 0.70 3.10 -5.08
CA VAL A 103 0.22 1.79 -5.53
C VAL A 103 -1.23 1.92 -5.99
N PHE A 104 -1.48 1.49 -7.21
CA PHE A 104 -2.80 1.46 -7.81
C PHE A 104 -3.17 0.03 -8.21
N MET A 105 -4.44 -0.28 -8.09
CA MET A 105 -5.06 -1.45 -8.69
C MET A 105 -5.70 -1.04 -10.01
N THR A 106 -5.36 -1.76 -11.07
CA THR A 106 -6.00 -1.64 -12.39
C THR A 106 -7.09 -2.69 -12.52
N LYS A 107 -7.79 -2.72 -13.65
CA LYS A 107 -8.80 -3.75 -13.89
C LYS A 107 -8.13 -5.12 -13.95
N ALA A 108 -8.71 -6.07 -13.23
CA ALA A 108 -8.33 -7.48 -13.33
C ALA A 108 -9.14 -8.16 -14.43
N GLU A 109 -8.56 -9.19 -15.04
CA GLU A 109 -9.21 -9.97 -16.10
C GLU A 109 -9.66 -11.33 -15.57
N PHE A 110 -10.75 -11.85 -16.14
CA PHE A 110 -11.26 -13.18 -15.86
C PHE A 110 -11.08 -14.07 -17.10
N TYR A 111 -10.68 -15.32 -16.90
CA TYR A 111 -10.49 -16.25 -18.01
C TYR A 111 -11.79 -16.87 -18.53
N ASP A 112 -12.85 -16.88 -17.72
CA ASP A 112 -14.13 -17.50 -18.09
C ASP A 112 -15.23 -16.46 -18.27
N PRO A 113 -15.35 -15.86 -19.46
CA PRO A 113 -16.38 -14.87 -19.74
C PRO A 113 -17.80 -15.46 -19.70
N VAL A 114 -17.96 -16.76 -19.98
CA VAL A 114 -19.26 -17.42 -19.96
C VAL A 114 -19.78 -17.52 -18.52
N PHE A 115 -18.93 -17.95 -17.59
CA PHE A 115 -19.30 -18.04 -16.19
C PHE A 115 -19.55 -16.64 -15.59
N ILE A 116 -18.78 -15.64 -15.96
CA ILE A 116 -19.00 -14.25 -15.53
C ILE A 116 -20.34 -13.71 -16.05
N SER A 117 -20.70 -14.01 -17.32
CA SER A 117 -22.02 -13.64 -17.87
C SER A 117 -23.15 -14.30 -17.07
N ALA A 118 -23.03 -15.61 -16.78
CA ALA A 118 -24.02 -16.32 -15.99
C ALA A 118 -24.17 -15.75 -14.56
N LEU A 119 -23.08 -15.32 -13.92
CA LEU A 119 -23.16 -14.65 -12.62
C LEU A 119 -23.92 -13.32 -12.73
N LYS A 120 -23.69 -12.53 -13.76
CA LYS A 120 -24.41 -11.26 -14.00
C LYS A 120 -25.90 -11.50 -14.26
N GLU A 121 -26.25 -12.51 -15.02
CA GLU A 121 -27.63 -12.93 -15.27
C GLU A 121 -28.33 -13.41 -13.97
N ASN A 122 -27.57 -13.96 -13.02
CA ASN A 122 -28.03 -14.29 -11.67
C ASN A 122 -28.06 -13.10 -10.69
N GLY A 123 -27.83 -11.87 -11.19
CA GLY A 123 -27.99 -10.64 -10.40
C GLY A 123 -26.74 -10.19 -9.63
N TYR A 124 -25.57 -10.79 -9.89
CA TYR A 124 -24.33 -10.30 -9.31
C TYR A 124 -23.79 -9.12 -10.14
N ASP A 125 -23.50 -8.02 -9.48
CA ASP A 125 -22.73 -6.92 -10.05
C ASP A 125 -21.21 -7.21 -10.00
N ASP A 126 -20.40 -6.35 -10.59
CA ASP A 126 -18.95 -6.54 -10.64
C ASP A 126 -18.31 -6.63 -9.24
N ASP A 127 -18.81 -5.86 -8.26
CA ASP A 127 -18.33 -5.89 -6.87
C ASP A 127 -18.71 -7.20 -6.17
N GLY A 128 -19.93 -7.68 -6.40
CA GLY A 128 -20.40 -8.99 -5.92
C GLY A 128 -19.58 -10.13 -6.49
N ILE A 129 -19.27 -10.10 -7.78
CA ILE A 129 -18.42 -11.10 -8.44
C ILE A 129 -17.01 -11.08 -7.84
N MET A 130 -16.40 -9.90 -7.68
CA MET A 130 -15.07 -9.81 -7.06
C MET A 130 -15.05 -10.37 -5.64
N LYS A 131 -16.11 -10.17 -4.86
CA LYS A 131 -16.25 -10.75 -3.51
C LYS A 131 -16.34 -12.28 -3.53
N LEU A 132 -17.06 -12.87 -4.49
CA LEU A 132 -17.11 -14.35 -4.66
C LEU A 132 -15.70 -14.92 -4.93
N TYR A 133 -14.87 -14.20 -5.66
CA TYR A 133 -13.48 -14.55 -5.92
C TYR A 133 -12.50 -14.00 -4.88
N ALA A 134 -12.96 -13.71 -3.67
CA ALA A 134 -12.15 -13.23 -2.54
C ALA A 134 -11.34 -11.96 -2.85
N ASN A 135 -11.82 -11.08 -3.75
CA ASN A 135 -11.10 -9.86 -4.18
C ASN A 135 -9.67 -10.18 -4.64
N TYR A 136 -9.49 -11.15 -5.53
CA TYR A 136 -8.18 -11.63 -5.95
C TYR A 136 -7.31 -10.55 -6.61
N ASP A 137 -7.92 -9.50 -7.17
CA ASP A 137 -7.27 -8.30 -7.66
C ASP A 137 -6.49 -7.57 -6.54
N LEU A 138 -7.15 -7.30 -5.43
CA LEU A 138 -6.53 -6.68 -4.25
C LEU A 138 -5.52 -7.61 -3.60
N LEU A 139 -5.78 -8.93 -3.56
CA LEU A 139 -4.82 -9.92 -3.06
C LEU A 139 -3.56 -9.96 -3.93
N SER A 140 -3.71 -9.87 -5.25
CA SER A 140 -2.59 -9.81 -6.20
C SER A 140 -1.72 -8.57 -5.96
N VAL A 141 -2.35 -7.39 -5.81
CA VAL A 141 -1.63 -6.16 -5.43
C VAL A 141 -0.95 -6.32 -4.07
N GLY A 142 -1.61 -6.98 -3.11
CA GLY A 142 -1.03 -7.27 -1.80
C GLY A 142 0.22 -8.14 -1.88
N ALA A 143 0.21 -9.17 -2.72
CA ALA A 143 1.37 -10.03 -2.97
C ALA A 143 2.54 -9.22 -3.58
N ALA A 144 2.26 -8.37 -4.57
CA ALA A 144 3.26 -7.49 -5.18
C ALA A 144 3.87 -6.51 -4.16
N VAL A 145 3.05 -5.88 -3.33
CA VAL A 145 3.54 -5.00 -2.26
C VAL A 145 4.39 -5.76 -1.25
N GLN A 146 4.02 -6.99 -0.88
CA GLN A 146 4.82 -7.78 0.05
C GLN A 146 6.20 -8.13 -0.53
N ASN A 147 6.29 -8.52 -1.81
CA ASN A 147 7.57 -8.74 -2.48
C ASN A 147 8.43 -7.46 -2.49
N MET A 148 7.82 -6.32 -2.82
CA MET A 148 8.49 -5.02 -2.77
C MET A 148 9.07 -4.72 -1.38
N LEU A 149 8.29 -4.93 -0.32
CA LEU A 149 8.72 -4.66 1.06
C LEU A 149 9.89 -5.54 1.48
N LEU A 150 9.94 -6.79 1.03
CA LEU A 150 11.06 -7.70 1.28
C LEU A 150 12.32 -7.25 0.52
N ALA A 151 12.19 -6.88 -0.75
CA ALA A 151 13.30 -6.36 -1.56
C ALA A 151 13.88 -5.05 -1.00
N ILE A 152 13.02 -4.15 -0.51
CA ILE A 152 13.44 -2.92 0.18
C ILE A 152 14.25 -3.26 1.43
N HIS A 153 13.76 -4.22 2.23
CA HIS A 153 14.43 -4.64 3.46
C HIS A 153 15.77 -5.33 3.19
N GLU A 154 15.83 -6.21 2.19
CA GLU A 154 17.05 -6.89 1.73
C GLU A 154 18.16 -5.89 1.38
N LYS A 155 17.80 -4.78 0.75
CA LYS A 155 18.75 -3.70 0.38
C LYS A 155 19.11 -2.78 1.56
N GLY A 156 18.65 -3.08 2.78
CA GLY A 156 18.92 -2.27 3.98
C GLY A 156 18.09 -1.00 4.09
N TYR A 157 17.11 -0.77 3.22
CA TYR A 157 16.15 0.31 3.36
C TYR A 157 14.99 -0.08 4.28
N GLY A 158 14.27 0.93 4.73
CA GLY A 158 13.04 0.77 5.49
C GLY A 158 11.84 1.30 4.73
N ALA A 159 10.70 0.64 4.89
CA ALA A 159 9.43 1.06 4.32
C ALA A 159 8.27 0.82 5.28
N CYS A 160 7.13 1.42 4.95
CA CYS A 160 5.87 1.15 5.62
C CYS A 160 4.73 1.06 4.59
N TRP A 161 3.89 0.06 4.70
CA TRP A 161 2.66 -0.02 3.92
C TRP A 161 1.58 0.83 4.59
N MET A 162 1.11 1.88 3.89
CA MET A 162 0.13 2.84 4.42
C MET A 162 -1.14 2.86 3.59
N ASN A 163 -2.24 2.44 4.19
CA ASN A 163 -3.56 2.50 3.56
C ASN A 163 -4.36 3.76 3.96
N ASP A 164 -4.00 4.45 5.06
CA ASP A 164 -4.70 5.68 5.46
C ASP A 164 -4.86 6.71 4.33
N PRO A 165 -3.87 6.94 3.44
CA PRO A 165 -4.02 7.87 2.33
C PRO A 165 -5.13 7.53 1.32
N ALA A 166 -5.65 6.29 1.33
CA ALA A 166 -6.73 5.88 0.43
C ALA A 166 -8.03 6.68 0.61
N ILE A 167 -8.21 7.32 1.76
CA ILE A 167 -9.33 8.26 1.96
C ILE A 167 -9.34 9.43 0.97
N ALA A 168 -8.19 9.76 0.39
CA ALA A 168 -7.99 10.81 -0.62
C ALA A 168 -7.58 10.22 -1.99
N GLY A 169 -7.90 8.95 -2.25
CA GLY A 169 -7.44 8.24 -3.44
C GLY A 169 -7.81 8.92 -4.76
N HIS A 170 -9.04 9.43 -4.88
CA HIS A 170 -9.50 10.15 -6.06
C HIS A 170 -8.68 11.44 -6.33
N GLU A 171 -8.38 12.18 -5.29
CA GLU A 171 -7.57 13.40 -5.38
C GLU A 171 -6.11 13.05 -5.70
N ILE A 172 -5.59 11.96 -5.14
CA ILE A 172 -4.24 11.47 -5.44
C ILE A 172 -4.13 11.04 -6.91
N ASN A 173 -5.14 10.35 -7.46
CA ASN A 173 -5.18 10.03 -8.89
C ASN A 173 -5.04 11.30 -9.75
N LYS A 174 -5.79 12.36 -9.42
CA LYS A 174 -5.73 13.65 -10.15
C LYS A 174 -4.35 14.30 -10.05
N ILE A 175 -3.76 14.32 -8.85
CA ILE A 175 -2.42 14.90 -8.63
C ILE A 175 -1.36 14.18 -9.46
N LEU A 176 -1.49 12.85 -9.60
CA LEU A 176 -0.51 12.00 -10.31
C LEU A 176 -0.85 11.77 -11.79
N GLY A 177 -1.95 12.36 -12.30
CA GLY A 177 -2.39 12.16 -13.68
C GLY A 177 -2.78 10.71 -14.00
N VAL A 178 -3.28 9.97 -13.02
CA VAL A 178 -3.71 8.57 -13.17
C VAL A 178 -5.20 8.52 -13.45
N SER A 179 -5.62 7.62 -14.35
CA SER A 179 -7.04 7.40 -14.64
C SER A 179 -7.83 7.12 -13.35
N LEU A 180 -9.03 7.68 -13.26
CA LEU A 180 -9.94 7.43 -12.14
C LEU A 180 -10.53 6.02 -12.13
N GLU A 181 -10.39 5.27 -13.22
CA GLU A 181 -10.69 3.84 -13.28
C GLU A 181 -9.69 2.99 -12.48
N HIS A 182 -8.49 3.51 -12.23
CA HIS A 182 -7.50 2.84 -11.39
C HIS A 182 -7.77 3.20 -9.93
N ARG A 183 -8.01 2.18 -9.12
CA ARG A 183 -8.21 2.37 -7.68
C ARG A 183 -6.88 2.62 -6.99
N PHE A 184 -6.72 3.77 -6.35
CA PHE A 184 -5.61 4.00 -5.45
C PHE A 184 -5.70 3.05 -4.24
N VAL A 185 -4.61 2.35 -3.90
CA VAL A 185 -4.57 1.35 -2.83
C VAL A 185 -3.79 1.84 -1.63
N SER A 186 -2.55 2.31 -1.85
CA SER A 186 -1.67 2.65 -0.72
C SER A 186 -0.51 3.54 -1.15
N LEU A 187 0.19 4.10 -0.15
CA LEU A 187 1.52 4.67 -0.28
C LEU A 187 2.54 3.78 0.42
N ILE A 188 3.70 3.62 -0.19
CA ILE A 188 4.87 2.94 0.40
C ILE A 188 6.00 3.95 0.50
N PRO A 189 6.12 4.71 1.61
CA PRO A 189 7.27 5.55 1.87
C PRO A 189 8.51 4.70 2.11
N ILE A 190 9.64 5.08 1.51
CA ILE A 190 10.90 4.36 1.51
C ILE A 190 12.04 5.32 1.88
N GLY A 191 13.00 4.85 2.69
CA GLY A 191 14.20 5.60 3.04
C GLY A 191 15.14 4.79 3.91
N ILE A 192 16.31 5.34 4.22
CA ILE A 192 17.20 4.76 5.23
C ILE A 192 16.55 4.91 6.61
N PRO A 193 16.42 3.82 7.39
CA PRO A 193 15.82 3.89 8.72
C PRO A 193 16.57 4.87 9.63
N ALA A 194 15.87 5.80 10.27
CA ALA A 194 16.43 6.67 11.30
C ALA A 194 16.42 6.03 12.69
N TYR A 195 15.75 4.89 12.84
CA TYR A 195 15.69 4.08 14.06
C TYR A 195 15.24 2.67 13.74
N MET A 196 15.52 1.72 14.61
CA MET A 196 15.02 0.35 14.52
C MET A 196 13.84 0.15 15.49
N PRO A 197 12.67 -0.28 15.00
CA PRO A 197 11.53 -0.56 15.86
C PRO A 197 11.79 -1.75 16.80
N ARG A 198 11.06 -1.80 17.92
CA ARG A 198 11.07 -2.96 18.83
C ARG A 198 10.62 -4.24 18.11
N ASN A 199 11.00 -5.41 18.64
CA ASN A 199 10.59 -6.70 18.09
C ASN A 199 9.07 -6.85 18.04
N LYS A 200 8.57 -7.51 16.99
CA LYS A 200 7.14 -7.84 16.87
C LYS A 200 6.76 -8.85 17.95
N LYS A 201 5.61 -8.63 18.57
CA LYS A 201 4.92 -9.71 19.29
C LYS A 201 4.12 -10.50 18.24
N MET A 202 4.51 -11.75 18.02
CA MET A 202 3.83 -12.65 17.11
C MET A 202 2.84 -13.52 17.89
N LYS A 203 1.78 -13.96 17.22
CA LYS A 203 0.94 -15.05 17.74
C LYS A 203 1.72 -16.36 17.73
N ASP A 204 1.38 -17.28 18.62
CA ASP A 204 1.88 -18.65 18.54
C ASP A 204 1.40 -19.27 17.21
N ILE A 205 2.27 -20.06 16.59
CA ILE A 205 1.92 -20.76 15.34
C ILE A 205 0.67 -21.63 15.49
N LYS A 206 0.47 -22.22 16.67
CA LYS A 206 -0.69 -23.05 17.02
C LYS A 206 -2.03 -22.30 17.01
N GLU A 207 -1.99 -20.97 17.16
CA GLU A 207 -3.22 -20.14 17.07
C GLU A 207 -3.69 -19.90 15.64
N VAL A 208 -2.80 -20.08 14.66
CA VAL A 208 -3.04 -19.71 13.26
C VAL A 208 -2.87 -20.86 12.28
N PHE A 209 -2.47 -22.03 12.77
CA PHE A 209 -2.19 -23.21 11.95
C PHE A 209 -2.68 -24.48 12.61
N SER A 210 -3.31 -25.36 11.83
CA SER A 210 -3.70 -26.72 12.20
C SER A 210 -3.50 -27.67 11.04
N ILE A 211 -3.21 -28.92 11.35
CA ILE A 211 -3.24 -30.06 10.39
C ILE A 211 -4.46 -30.88 10.74
N ILE A 212 -5.29 -31.19 9.75
CA ILE A 212 -6.51 -32.00 9.86
C ILE A 212 -6.28 -33.31 9.09
#